data_9195631504c707f835bfdee5ec884e06
#
_entry.id   9195631504c707f835bfdee5ec884e06
#
_cell.length_a   1.000
_cell.length_b   1.000
_cell.length_c   1.000
_cell.angle_alpha   90.00
_cell.angle_beta   90.00
_cell.angle_gamma   90.00
#
_symmetry.space_group_name_H-M   'P 1'
#
loop_
_entity.id
_entity.type
_entity.pdbx_description
1 polymer ?
#
loop_
_entity_poly.entity_id
_entity_poly.type
_entity_poly.pdbx_seq_one_letter_code
_entity_poly.pdbx_strand_id
1 'polypeptide(L)'
;LGKNKAITIMLSMLVGISLIGATGYYGFKQFSPKTEASEPTAEELDKLLVETNEMSTNLADQSYVKIQFKIQANNKDGKHELEKRLFQVNNLIIYEISSKKTEELSGQKGLISLENKLKTEINKIMQDGKVVRVYTTQKIIQ
;
A
#
# COMPACT_ATOMS: atom_id res chain seq x y z
N LEU A 1 -55.95 34.25 -20.66
CA LEU A 1 -54.73 34.64 -19.88
C LEU A 1 -54.27 33.57 -18.88
N GLY A 2 -55.08 32.51 -18.61
CA GLY A 2 -54.75 31.47 -17.64
C GLY A 2 -53.82 30.37 -18.14
N LYS A 3 -53.96 29.96 -19.42
CA LYS A 3 -53.20 28.80 -19.96
C LYS A 3 -51.68 29.04 -20.04
N ASN A 4 -51.26 30.21 -20.44
CA ASN A 4 -49.83 30.53 -20.58
C ASN A 4 -49.09 30.61 -19.23
N LYS A 5 -49.75 31.12 -18.18
CA LYS A 5 -49.21 31.14 -16.83
C LYS A 5 -49.04 29.73 -16.25
N ALA A 6 -50.03 28.88 -16.47
CA ALA A 6 -49.94 27.48 -15.99
C ALA A 6 -48.80 26.69 -16.70
N ILE A 7 -48.61 26.92 -17.99
CA ILE A 7 -47.54 26.32 -18.77
C ILE A 7 -46.16 26.83 -18.27
N THR A 8 -46.05 28.13 -18.02
CA THR A 8 -44.80 28.70 -17.50
C THR A 8 -44.44 28.17 -16.10
N ILE A 9 -45.43 27.99 -15.23
CA ILE A 9 -45.24 27.43 -13.89
C ILE A 9 -44.84 25.95 -13.98
N MET A 10 -45.48 25.20 -14.88
CA MET A 10 -45.15 23.79 -15.10
C MET A 10 -43.75 23.61 -15.68
N LEU A 11 -43.31 24.48 -16.58
CA LEU A 11 -41.96 24.44 -17.16
C LEU A 11 -40.92 24.80 -16.13
N SER A 12 -41.17 25.79 -15.25
CA SER A 12 -40.25 26.17 -14.17
C SER A 12 -40.11 25.08 -13.11
N MET A 13 -41.18 24.34 -12.79
CA MET A 13 -41.11 23.17 -11.90
C MET A 13 -40.29 22.04 -12.51
N LEU A 14 -40.45 21.76 -13.80
CA LEU A 14 -39.67 20.71 -14.48
C LEU A 14 -38.17 21.04 -14.48
N VAL A 15 -37.78 22.28 -14.73
CA VAL A 15 -36.39 22.74 -14.67
C VAL A 15 -35.84 22.63 -13.25
N GLY A 16 -36.64 23.02 -12.24
CA GLY A 16 -36.26 22.91 -10.84
C GLY A 16 -35.99 21.49 -10.39
N ILE A 17 -36.85 20.53 -10.79
CA ILE A 17 -36.69 19.12 -10.47
C ILE A 17 -35.46 18.52 -11.17
N SER A 18 -35.20 18.92 -12.42
CA SER A 18 -34.03 18.47 -13.18
C SER A 18 -32.71 18.95 -12.55
N LEU A 19 -32.67 20.19 -12.05
CA LEU A 19 -31.49 20.73 -11.36
C LEU A 19 -31.22 20.05 -10.00
N ILE A 20 -32.28 19.76 -9.24
CA ILE A 20 -32.16 19.03 -7.97
C ILE A 20 -31.71 17.57 -8.21
N GLY A 21 -32.24 16.93 -9.24
CA GLY A 21 -31.84 15.57 -9.63
C GLY A 21 -30.38 15.49 -10.09
N ALA A 22 -29.92 16.49 -10.87
CA ALA A 22 -28.53 16.54 -11.34
C ALA A 22 -27.55 16.80 -10.19
N THR A 23 -27.84 17.78 -9.32
CA THR A 23 -27.00 18.07 -8.16
C THR A 23 -26.99 16.94 -7.14
N GLY A 24 -28.13 16.27 -6.93
CA GLY A 24 -28.22 15.06 -6.09
C GLY A 24 -27.40 13.90 -6.66
N TYR A 25 -27.46 13.65 -7.97
CA TYR A 25 -26.70 12.60 -8.63
C TYR A 25 -25.18 12.85 -8.59
N TYR A 26 -24.74 14.08 -8.89
CA TYR A 26 -23.32 14.42 -8.81
C TYR A 26 -22.81 14.48 -7.36
N GLY A 27 -23.59 14.97 -6.42
CA GLY A 27 -23.26 14.96 -5.00
C GLY A 27 -23.17 13.55 -4.44
N PHE A 28 -24.11 12.66 -4.81
CA PHE A 28 -24.08 11.26 -4.38
C PHE A 28 -22.87 10.50 -4.94
N LYS A 29 -22.46 10.79 -6.18
CA LYS A 29 -21.27 10.17 -6.78
C LYS A 29 -19.96 10.65 -6.13
N GLN A 30 -19.92 11.86 -5.62
CA GLN A 30 -18.77 12.41 -4.88
C GLN A 30 -18.76 12.01 -3.40
N PHE A 31 -19.93 11.74 -2.83
CA PHE A 31 -20.13 11.32 -1.45
C PHE A 31 -20.37 9.81 -1.29
N SER A 32 -20.24 9.03 -2.36
CA SER A 32 -20.15 7.58 -2.17
C SER A 32 -18.99 7.34 -1.21
N PRO A 33 -19.24 6.78 -0.02
CA PRO A 33 -18.15 6.40 0.84
C PRO A 33 -17.26 5.52 -0.04
N LYS A 34 -15.95 5.88 -0.16
CA LYS A 34 -14.97 4.91 -0.63
C LYS A 34 -15.30 3.67 0.16
N THR A 35 -15.82 2.65 -0.49
CA THR A 35 -15.89 1.31 0.08
C THR A 35 -14.51 1.13 0.69
N GLU A 36 -14.42 1.05 2.00
CA GLU A 36 -13.19 0.64 2.67
C GLU A 36 -12.80 -0.58 1.87
N ALA A 37 -11.67 -0.50 1.19
CA ALA A 37 -11.19 -1.61 0.42
C ALA A 37 -11.09 -2.73 1.44
N SER A 38 -12.01 -3.69 1.39
CA SER A 38 -12.00 -4.85 2.27
C SER A 38 -10.57 -5.37 2.24
N GLU A 39 -9.99 -5.58 3.41
CA GLU A 39 -8.64 -6.13 3.46
C GLU A 39 -8.58 -7.31 2.50
N PRO A 40 -7.56 -7.39 1.65
CA PRO A 40 -7.47 -8.44 0.64
C PRO A 40 -7.53 -9.81 1.33
N THR A 41 -8.23 -10.75 0.73
CA THR A 41 -8.28 -12.13 1.24
C THR A 41 -6.88 -12.75 1.26
N ALA A 42 -6.68 -13.80 2.06
CA ALA A 42 -5.38 -14.48 2.13
C ALA A 42 -4.88 -14.94 0.75
N GLU A 43 -5.78 -15.40 -0.14
CA GLU A 43 -5.44 -15.78 -1.50
C GLU A 43 -5.03 -14.59 -2.37
N GLU A 44 -5.66 -13.43 -2.19
CA GLU A 44 -5.31 -12.20 -2.91
C GLU A 44 -3.97 -11.65 -2.41
N LEU A 45 -3.72 -11.74 -1.10
CA LEU A 45 -2.43 -11.38 -0.52
C LEU A 45 -1.31 -12.23 -1.08
N ASP A 46 -1.47 -13.56 -1.09
CA ASP A 46 -0.44 -14.48 -1.58
C ASP A 46 -0.05 -14.19 -3.04
N LYS A 47 -1.02 -13.82 -3.88
CA LYS A 47 -0.77 -13.42 -5.28
C LYS A 47 0.05 -12.14 -5.42
N LEU A 48 0.19 -11.33 -4.38
CA LEU A 48 0.89 -10.05 -4.38
C LEU A 48 2.17 -10.05 -3.50
N LEU A 49 2.47 -11.18 -2.86
CA LEU A 49 3.65 -11.35 -2.03
C LEU A 49 4.86 -11.83 -2.85
N VAL A 50 6.02 -11.29 -2.50
CA VAL A 50 7.34 -11.78 -2.93
C VAL A 50 8.13 -12.11 -1.67
N GLU A 51 8.65 -13.33 -1.60
CA GLU A 51 9.47 -13.78 -0.49
C GLU A 51 10.94 -13.58 -0.81
N THR A 52 11.70 -13.05 0.15
CA THR A 52 13.17 -12.98 0.03
C THR A 52 13.79 -14.31 0.39
N ASN A 53 15.01 -14.54 -0.06
CA ASN A 53 15.82 -15.61 0.52
C ASN A 53 16.11 -15.30 2.00
N GLU A 54 16.40 -16.33 2.76
CA GLU A 54 16.99 -16.18 4.09
C GLU A 54 18.36 -15.52 3.94
N MET A 55 18.56 -14.40 4.62
CA MET A 55 19.79 -13.61 4.56
C MET A 55 20.49 -13.62 5.91
N SER A 56 21.80 -13.64 5.87
CA SER A 56 22.64 -13.62 7.06
C SER A 56 23.74 -12.59 6.90
N THR A 57 23.91 -11.74 7.90
CA THR A 57 24.97 -10.70 7.94
C THR A 57 25.31 -10.34 9.37
N ASN A 58 26.39 -9.56 9.56
CA ASN A 58 26.71 -8.98 10.84
C ASN A 58 26.03 -7.62 11.00
N LEU A 59 25.61 -7.32 12.21
CA LEU A 59 25.15 -6.00 12.63
C LEU A 59 26.34 -5.06 12.92
N ALA A 60 26.07 -3.77 13.12
CA ALA A 60 27.08 -2.78 13.44
C ALA A 60 27.81 -3.06 14.78
N ASP A 61 27.19 -3.78 15.71
CA ASP A 61 27.76 -4.22 16.98
C ASP A 61 28.44 -5.59 16.92
N GLN A 62 28.71 -6.12 15.72
CA GLN A 62 29.32 -7.42 15.44
C GLN A 62 28.41 -8.62 15.74
N SER A 63 27.21 -8.45 16.25
CA SER A 63 26.24 -9.54 16.39
C SER A 63 25.89 -10.13 15.03
N TYR A 64 25.58 -11.42 14.99
CA TYR A 64 25.15 -12.11 13.77
C TYR A 64 23.63 -12.14 13.67
N VAL A 65 23.07 -11.74 12.56
CA VAL A 65 21.62 -11.79 12.31
C VAL A 65 21.30 -12.70 11.11
N LYS A 66 20.27 -13.50 11.28
CA LYS A 66 19.60 -14.27 10.23
C LYS A 66 18.18 -13.75 10.12
N ILE A 67 17.75 -13.34 8.92
CA ILE A 67 16.48 -12.67 8.71
C ILE A 67 15.86 -13.00 7.35
N GLN A 68 14.52 -13.00 7.28
CA GLN A 68 13.76 -13.22 6.07
C GLN A 68 12.52 -12.35 6.05
N PHE A 69 12.10 -11.93 4.86
CA PHE A 69 10.95 -11.05 4.67
C PHE A 69 9.98 -11.60 3.62
N LYS A 70 8.71 -11.22 3.78
CA LYS A 70 7.72 -11.21 2.70
C LYS A 70 7.34 -9.78 2.39
N ILE A 71 7.32 -9.43 1.11
CA ILE A 71 7.12 -8.06 0.63
C ILE A 71 5.86 -8.04 -0.23
N GLN A 72 4.90 -7.19 0.15
CA GLN A 72 3.62 -7.06 -0.52
C GLN A 72 3.66 -5.91 -1.52
N ALA A 73 3.39 -6.22 -2.79
CA ALA A 73 3.13 -5.22 -3.83
C ALA A 73 1.64 -4.82 -3.84
N ASN A 74 1.33 -3.65 -4.40
CA ASN A 74 -0.05 -3.16 -4.52
C ASN A 74 -0.83 -3.79 -5.68
N ASN A 75 -0.14 -4.36 -6.67
CA ASN A 75 -0.73 -4.99 -7.85
C ASN A 75 0.25 -6.01 -8.48
N LYS A 76 -0.21 -6.69 -9.54
CA LYS A 76 0.59 -7.72 -10.22
C LYS A 76 1.83 -7.18 -10.93
N ASP A 77 1.73 -5.99 -11.51
CA ASP A 77 2.87 -5.36 -12.20
C ASP A 77 3.96 -4.98 -11.21
N GLY A 78 3.59 -4.41 -10.06
CA GLY A 78 4.51 -4.15 -8.96
C GLY A 78 5.15 -5.42 -8.39
N LYS A 79 4.39 -6.53 -8.26
CA LYS A 79 4.95 -7.83 -7.90
C LYS A 79 5.99 -8.29 -8.91
N HIS A 80 5.67 -8.25 -10.19
CA HIS A 80 6.57 -8.69 -11.25
C HIS A 80 7.85 -7.85 -11.32
N GLU A 81 7.74 -6.53 -11.14
CA GLU A 81 8.93 -5.67 -11.04
C GLU A 81 9.76 -6.01 -9.81
N LEU A 82 9.11 -6.20 -8.64
CA LEU A 82 9.78 -6.55 -7.40
C LEU A 82 10.55 -7.88 -7.52
N GLU A 83 9.97 -8.89 -8.18
CA GLU A 83 10.65 -10.16 -8.48
C GLU A 83 11.90 -9.96 -9.33
N LYS A 84 11.82 -9.14 -10.37
CA LYS A 84 12.98 -8.82 -11.24
C LYS A 84 14.07 -8.05 -10.51
N ARG A 85 13.70 -7.19 -9.56
CA ARG A 85 14.60 -6.37 -8.76
C ARG A 85 15.01 -7.02 -7.44
N LEU A 86 14.66 -8.29 -7.21
CA LEU A 86 14.88 -8.95 -5.92
C LEU A 86 16.35 -8.89 -5.48
N PHE A 87 17.29 -8.95 -6.41
CA PHE A 87 18.71 -8.80 -6.09
C PHE A 87 19.06 -7.40 -5.54
N GLN A 88 18.43 -6.33 -6.07
CA GLN A 88 18.58 -4.96 -5.57
C GLN A 88 17.92 -4.82 -4.19
N VAL A 89 16.75 -5.42 -4.01
CA VAL A 89 16.04 -5.44 -2.74
C VAL A 89 16.87 -6.14 -1.67
N ASN A 90 17.43 -7.31 -1.97
CA ASN A 90 18.31 -8.03 -1.04
C ASN A 90 19.54 -7.20 -0.66
N ASN A 91 20.13 -6.48 -1.62
CA ASN A 91 21.24 -5.57 -1.35
C ASN A 91 20.84 -4.41 -0.41
N LEU A 92 19.69 -3.77 -0.65
CA LEU A 92 19.15 -2.73 0.24
C LEU A 92 18.91 -3.26 1.65
N ILE A 93 18.35 -4.46 1.76
CA ILE A 93 18.11 -5.11 3.08
C ILE A 93 19.42 -5.32 3.82
N ILE A 94 20.44 -5.87 3.15
CA ILE A 94 21.76 -6.09 3.78
C ILE A 94 22.38 -4.78 4.25
N TYR A 95 22.35 -3.72 3.45
CA TYR A 95 22.88 -2.41 3.84
C TYR A 95 22.15 -1.84 5.05
N GLU A 96 20.82 -1.89 5.03
CA GLU A 96 20.01 -1.37 6.13
C GLU A 96 20.29 -2.12 7.43
N ILE A 97 20.33 -3.45 7.37
CA ILE A 97 20.57 -4.31 8.54
C ILE A 97 21.98 -4.15 9.08
N SER A 98 22.99 -4.13 8.20
CA SER A 98 24.41 -3.99 8.61
C SER A 98 24.72 -2.65 9.30
N SER A 99 23.88 -1.64 9.06
CA SER A 99 23.97 -0.33 9.74
C SER A 99 23.34 -0.30 11.13
N LYS A 100 22.59 -1.33 11.53
CA LYS A 100 21.84 -1.41 12.79
C LYS A 100 22.60 -2.14 13.87
N LYS A 101 22.30 -1.79 15.12
CA LYS A 101 22.69 -2.55 16.30
C LYS A 101 21.57 -3.48 16.75
N THR A 102 21.91 -4.50 17.52
CA THR A 102 20.95 -5.45 18.09
C THR A 102 19.78 -4.76 18.80
N GLU A 103 20.04 -3.72 19.55
CA GLU A 103 19.04 -2.95 20.30
C GLU A 103 18.00 -2.31 19.36
N GLU A 104 18.43 -1.80 18.19
CA GLU A 104 17.56 -1.15 17.20
C GLU A 104 16.60 -2.13 16.51
N LEU A 105 16.96 -3.41 16.46
CA LEU A 105 16.15 -4.49 15.91
C LEU A 105 15.35 -5.24 16.96
N SER A 106 15.46 -4.83 18.24
CA SER A 106 14.82 -5.51 19.36
C SER A 106 13.37 -5.06 19.54
N GLY A 107 12.53 -6.04 19.92
CA GLY A 107 11.11 -5.80 20.19
C GLY A 107 10.30 -5.41 18.97
N GLN A 108 9.01 -5.18 19.19
CA GLN A 108 8.05 -4.84 18.14
C GLN A 108 8.37 -3.50 17.46
N LYS A 109 8.76 -2.49 18.23
CA LYS A 109 9.06 -1.15 17.70
C LYS A 109 10.25 -1.17 16.74
N GLY A 110 11.31 -1.92 17.06
CA GLY A 110 12.47 -2.08 16.19
C GLY A 110 12.10 -2.74 14.86
N LEU A 111 11.30 -3.81 14.88
CA LEU A 111 10.84 -4.48 13.67
C LEU A 111 9.95 -3.58 12.80
N ILE A 112 8.97 -2.90 13.38
CA ILE A 112 8.09 -1.97 12.64
C ILE A 112 8.92 -0.85 12.00
N SER A 113 9.92 -0.31 12.70
CA SER A 113 10.81 0.71 12.17
C SER A 113 11.61 0.20 10.97
N LEU A 114 12.19 -1.00 11.06
CA LEU A 114 12.92 -1.65 9.98
C LEU A 114 12.00 -1.89 8.77
N GLU A 115 10.83 -2.47 8.97
CA GLU A 115 9.86 -2.77 7.90
C GLU A 115 9.42 -1.50 7.15
N ASN A 116 9.14 -0.41 7.87
CA ASN A 116 8.79 0.88 7.29
C ASN A 116 9.96 1.51 6.53
N LYS A 117 11.17 1.39 7.05
CA LYS A 117 12.39 1.87 6.39
C LYS A 117 12.62 1.11 5.09
N LEU A 118 12.57 -0.22 5.12
CA LEU A 118 12.71 -1.07 3.93
C LEU A 118 11.64 -0.76 2.89
N LYS A 119 10.38 -0.63 3.28
CA LYS A 119 9.30 -0.21 2.38
C LYS A 119 9.63 1.09 1.67
N THR A 120 10.13 2.08 2.40
CA THR A 120 10.49 3.39 1.84
C THR A 120 11.65 3.28 0.84
N GLU A 121 12.71 2.56 1.20
CA GLU A 121 13.89 2.43 0.33
C GLU A 121 13.60 1.61 -0.92
N ILE A 122 12.84 0.51 -0.80
CA ILE A 122 12.42 -0.30 -1.95
C ILE A 122 11.56 0.53 -2.90
N ASN A 123 10.63 1.31 -2.40
CA ASN A 123 9.78 2.17 -3.24
C ASN A 123 10.55 3.23 -4.03
N LYS A 124 11.76 3.61 -3.62
CA LYS A 124 12.61 4.53 -4.40
C LYS A 124 13.14 3.91 -5.70
N ILE A 125 13.27 2.59 -5.75
CA ILE A 125 13.75 1.88 -6.94
C ILE A 125 12.60 1.31 -7.79
N MET A 126 11.37 1.26 -7.28
CA MET A 126 10.19 0.80 -8.02
C MET A 126 9.75 1.83 -9.06
N GLN A 127 9.35 1.37 -10.24
CA GLN A 127 8.83 2.17 -11.35
C GLN A 127 7.38 1.79 -11.65
N ASP A 128 7.07 0.49 -11.65
CA ASP A 128 5.75 -0.05 -11.90
C ASP A 128 5.14 -0.59 -10.60
N GLY A 129 4.13 0.10 -10.09
CA GLY A 129 3.51 -0.26 -8.81
C GLY A 129 4.27 0.21 -7.58
N LYS A 130 3.93 -0.34 -6.42
CA LYS A 130 4.47 0.05 -5.11
C LYS A 130 4.52 -1.14 -4.16
N VAL A 131 5.50 -1.12 -3.26
CA VAL A 131 5.46 -1.94 -2.04
C VAL A 131 4.55 -1.25 -1.02
N VAL A 132 3.54 -1.98 -0.56
CA VAL A 132 2.57 -1.48 0.43
C VAL A 132 2.91 -1.95 1.84
N ARG A 133 3.55 -3.11 1.97
CA ARG A 133 3.95 -3.65 3.26
C ARG A 133 5.18 -4.55 3.15
N VAL A 134 5.98 -4.58 4.21
CA VAL A 134 7.08 -5.53 4.43
C VAL A 134 6.77 -6.26 5.73
N TYR A 135 6.90 -7.58 5.72
CA TYR A 135 6.69 -8.45 6.86
C TYR A 135 7.98 -9.18 7.18
N THR A 136 8.43 -9.10 8.41
CA THR A 136 9.53 -9.92 8.91
C THR A 136 8.99 -11.29 9.28
N THR A 137 9.34 -12.32 8.52
CA THR A 137 8.85 -13.70 8.72
C THR A 137 9.78 -14.53 9.59
N GLN A 138 11.05 -14.17 9.63
CA GLN A 138 12.04 -14.79 10.48
C GLN A 138 13.07 -13.75 10.93
N LYS A 139 13.47 -13.81 12.20
CA LYS A 139 14.60 -13.05 12.75
C LYS A 139 15.26 -13.82 13.90
N ILE A 140 16.55 -14.05 13.76
CA ILE A 140 17.41 -14.66 14.81
C ILE A 140 18.64 -13.75 14.93
N ILE A 141 18.98 -13.34 16.13
CA ILE A 141 20.22 -12.59 16.46
C ILE A 141 21.02 -13.41 17.46
N GLN A 142 22.32 -13.53 17.22
CA GLN A 142 23.27 -14.27 18.05
C GLN A 142 24.52 -13.43 18.32
#